data_dfb7363e3edf59d18aff056035f8ddc5
#
_entry.id   dfb7363e3edf59d18aff056035f8ddc5
#
_cell.length_a   1.000
_cell.length_b   1.000
_cell.length_c   1.000
_cell.angle_alpha   90.00
_cell.angle_beta   90.00
_cell.angle_gamma   90.00
#
_symmetry.space_group_name_H-M   'P 1'
#
loop_
_entity.id
_entity.type
_entity.pdbx_description
1 polymer ?
#
loop_
_entity_poly.entity_id
_entity_poly.type
_entity_poly.pdbx_seq_one_letter_code
_entity_poly.pdbx_strand_id
1 'polypeptide(L)'
;LKLLEKAKAKNDRLVMVTKTLDMHQPYPYTGFSWKEMPENVRSNQFITVRGVYWVDKTLEHFFKEAQKRGLMDDRTLFIITSDHNPHSGGEYTKLVTKAEDKQSIAPIPLIFVSKNLAPLNNLRTNEYASQIDLAPTLLYLLGIDVPDKFMGRNLLQSTDIPYALGYFGGKAFYWSDERHLVDQMDKPVPDTEYEDALTNYIIHYYGLWHQ
;
A
#
# COMPACT_ATOMS: atom_id res chain seq x y z
N LEU A 1 11.52 15.45 -5.97
CA LEU A 1 12.98 15.24 -6.13
C LEU A 1 13.81 16.35 -5.49
N LYS A 2 13.45 17.65 -5.61
CA LYS A 2 14.22 18.78 -5.01
C LYS A 2 14.40 18.67 -3.47
N LEU A 3 13.44 18.13 -2.74
CA LEU A 3 13.56 17.90 -1.30
C LEU A 3 14.56 16.78 -0.98
N LEU A 4 14.54 15.71 -1.77
CA LEU A 4 15.51 14.62 -1.68
C LEU A 4 16.94 15.11 -1.95
N GLU A 5 17.13 15.95 -2.98
CA GLU A 5 18.44 16.56 -3.28
C GLU A 5 18.95 17.39 -2.10
N LYS A 6 18.07 18.21 -1.51
CA LYS A 6 18.43 19.04 -0.34
C LYS A 6 18.80 18.19 0.88
N ALA A 7 18.01 17.15 1.18
CA ALA A 7 18.28 16.26 2.30
C ALA A 7 19.62 15.53 2.08
N LYS A 8 19.83 15.02 0.86
CA LYS A 8 21.09 14.35 0.50
C LYS A 8 22.30 15.26 0.65
N ALA A 9 22.21 16.49 0.14
CA ALA A 9 23.30 17.48 0.24
C ALA A 9 23.67 17.85 1.68
N LYS A 10 22.69 17.81 2.60
CA LYS A 10 22.88 18.08 4.03
C LYS A 10 23.20 16.83 4.85
N ASN A 11 23.17 15.66 4.25
CA ASN A 11 23.21 14.38 4.92
C ASN A 11 22.06 14.19 5.96
N ASP A 12 20.93 14.83 5.70
CA ASP A 12 19.75 14.73 6.55
C ASP A 12 18.98 13.42 6.28
N ARG A 13 18.27 12.93 7.29
CA ARG A 13 17.26 11.88 7.11
C ARG A 13 15.95 12.50 6.67
N LEU A 14 15.34 11.97 5.63
CA LEU A 14 14.06 12.45 5.09
C LEU A 14 13.10 11.29 4.93
N VAL A 15 11.92 11.39 5.55
CA VAL A 15 10.75 10.58 5.21
C VAL A 15 9.77 11.51 4.48
N MET A 16 9.39 11.12 3.27
CA MET A 16 8.46 11.90 2.44
C MET A 16 7.35 11.00 1.94
N VAL A 17 6.12 11.37 2.20
CA VAL A 17 4.93 10.71 1.67
C VAL A 17 4.33 11.59 0.58
N THR A 18 4.08 11.00 -0.57
CA THR A 18 3.44 11.69 -1.71
C THR A 18 2.23 10.86 -2.16
N LYS A 19 1.08 11.50 -2.23
CA LYS A 19 -0.14 10.88 -2.75
C LYS A 19 -0.42 11.43 -4.14
N THR A 20 -0.65 10.54 -5.11
CA THR A 20 -1.14 10.89 -6.44
C THR A 20 -2.66 10.94 -6.43
N LEU A 21 -3.25 11.79 -7.26
CA LEU A 21 -4.71 11.94 -7.36
C LEU A 21 -5.26 11.51 -8.72
N ASP A 22 -4.39 11.18 -9.66
CA ASP A 22 -4.78 10.90 -11.05
C ASP A 22 -5.62 9.62 -11.21
N MET A 23 -5.54 8.71 -10.23
CA MET A 23 -6.38 7.50 -10.18
C MET A 23 -7.73 7.73 -9.50
N HIS A 24 -7.94 8.89 -8.89
CA HIS A 24 -9.21 9.25 -8.27
C HIS A 24 -10.17 9.87 -9.30
N GLN A 25 -11.44 9.54 -9.22
CA GLN A 25 -12.47 10.20 -10.03
C GLN A 25 -12.49 11.72 -9.76
N PRO A 26 -12.66 12.56 -10.75
CA PRO A 26 -12.99 12.34 -12.17
C PRO A 26 -11.78 12.08 -13.09
N TYR A 27 -10.65 11.61 -12.60
CA TYR A 27 -9.42 11.30 -13.36
C TYR A 27 -8.84 12.53 -14.06
N PRO A 28 -8.27 13.49 -13.33
CA PRO A 28 -7.92 14.81 -13.86
C PRO A 28 -6.80 14.81 -14.91
N TYR A 29 -5.94 13.82 -14.98
CA TYR A 29 -4.83 13.67 -15.94
C TYR A 29 -4.11 14.98 -16.29
N THR A 30 -3.73 15.74 -15.29
CA THR A 30 -3.11 17.05 -15.48
C THR A 30 -1.74 16.93 -16.15
N GLY A 31 -1.54 17.71 -17.20
CA GLY A 31 -0.25 17.80 -17.90
C GLY A 31 0.03 16.71 -18.94
N PHE A 32 -0.96 15.92 -19.30
CA PHE A 32 -0.82 14.86 -20.29
C PHE A 32 -1.63 15.11 -21.57
N SER A 33 -1.01 14.84 -22.71
CA SER A 33 -1.72 14.85 -23.98
C SER A 33 -2.30 13.49 -24.30
N TRP A 34 -3.60 13.40 -24.50
CA TRP A 34 -4.29 12.18 -24.96
C TRP A 34 -3.67 11.57 -26.22
N LYS A 35 -3.04 12.42 -27.05
CA LYS A 35 -2.37 12.00 -28.30
C LYS A 35 -1.13 11.16 -28.04
N GLU A 36 -0.54 11.26 -26.86
CA GLU A 36 0.64 10.51 -26.46
C GLU A 36 0.32 9.09 -25.95
N MET A 37 -0.96 8.82 -25.67
CA MET A 37 -1.39 7.48 -25.33
C MET A 37 -1.42 6.56 -26.57
N PRO A 38 -0.95 5.32 -26.46
CA PRO A 38 -1.16 4.31 -27.50
C PRO A 38 -2.64 4.15 -27.82
N GLU A 39 -2.97 3.83 -29.08
CA GLU A 39 -4.34 3.77 -29.54
C GLU A 39 -5.19 2.76 -28.73
N ASN A 40 -4.63 1.61 -28.41
CA ASN A 40 -5.30 0.58 -27.62
C ASN A 40 -5.61 1.01 -26.17
N VAL A 41 -4.86 1.95 -25.62
CA VAL A 41 -5.14 2.55 -24.31
C VAL A 41 -6.15 3.68 -24.46
N ARG A 42 -5.94 4.55 -25.45
CA ARG A 42 -6.78 5.71 -25.69
C ARG A 42 -8.22 5.33 -26.06
N SER A 43 -8.38 4.30 -26.89
CA SER A 43 -9.69 3.79 -27.32
C SER A 43 -10.34 2.83 -26.33
N ASN A 44 -9.66 2.49 -25.22
CA ASN A 44 -10.20 1.59 -24.23
C ASN A 44 -11.49 2.18 -23.62
N GLN A 45 -12.52 1.32 -23.51
CA GLN A 45 -13.81 1.73 -22.95
C GLN A 45 -13.74 2.09 -21.44
N PHE A 46 -12.73 1.58 -20.72
CA PHE A 46 -12.56 1.84 -19.29
C PHE A 46 -11.58 2.98 -19.06
N ILE A 47 -12.07 4.05 -18.44
CA ILE A 47 -11.23 5.21 -18.10
C ILE A 47 -10.13 4.86 -17.10
N THR A 48 -10.38 3.88 -16.23
CA THR A 48 -9.42 3.36 -15.25
C THR A 48 -8.15 2.86 -15.93
N VAL A 49 -8.24 2.19 -17.08
CA VAL A 49 -7.07 1.70 -17.85
C VAL A 49 -6.16 2.86 -18.27
N ARG A 50 -6.77 3.97 -18.68
CA ARG A 50 -6.03 5.19 -19.03
C ARG A 50 -5.36 5.81 -17.81
N GLY A 51 -6.05 5.81 -16.66
CA GLY A 51 -5.48 6.28 -15.40
C GLY A 51 -4.26 5.48 -14.97
N VAL A 52 -4.34 4.15 -15.01
CA VAL A 52 -3.21 3.26 -14.72
C VAL A 52 -2.03 3.53 -15.65
N TYR A 53 -2.29 3.63 -16.96
CA TYR A 53 -1.26 3.96 -17.93
C TYR A 53 -0.57 5.30 -17.62
N TRP A 54 -1.37 6.32 -17.27
CA TRP A 54 -0.85 7.64 -16.91
C TRP A 54 0.04 7.59 -15.66
N VAL A 55 -0.41 6.92 -14.62
CA VAL A 55 0.38 6.77 -13.38
C VAL A 55 1.67 6.01 -13.66
N ASP A 56 1.62 4.93 -14.44
CA ASP A 56 2.80 4.19 -14.86
C ASP A 56 3.82 5.07 -15.58
N LYS A 57 3.39 5.88 -16.54
CA LYS A 57 4.25 6.83 -17.25
C LYS A 57 4.81 7.93 -16.35
N THR A 58 4.04 8.37 -15.38
CA THR A 58 4.49 9.36 -14.39
C THR A 58 5.58 8.76 -13.49
N LEU A 59 5.40 7.51 -13.04
CA LEU A 59 6.41 6.79 -12.27
C LEU A 59 7.67 6.52 -13.10
N GLU A 60 7.53 6.11 -14.36
CA GLU A 60 8.66 5.95 -15.27
C GLU A 60 9.50 7.24 -15.36
N HIS A 61 8.83 8.37 -15.60
CA HIS A 61 9.50 9.67 -15.65
C HIS A 61 10.15 10.05 -14.32
N PHE A 62 9.46 9.85 -13.21
CA PHE A 62 9.99 10.10 -11.88
C PHE A 62 11.28 9.32 -11.61
N PHE A 63 11.30 8.01 -11.90
CA PHE A 63 12.46 7.18 -11.65
C PHE A 63 13.63 7.48 -12.60
N LYS A 64 13.35 7.79 -13.86
CA LYS A 64 14.38 8.25 -14.82
C LYS A 64 15.04 9.55 -14.30
N GLU A 65 14.26 10.51 -13.86
CA GLU A 65 14.79 11.76 -13.31
C GLU A 65 15.51 11.54 -11.96
N ALA A 66 15.00 10.67 -11.10
CA ALA A 66 15.68 10.32 -9.85
C ALA A 66 17.05 9.67 -10.11
N GLN A 67 17.14 8.77 -11.07
CA GLN A 67 18.38 8.12 -11.49
C GLN A 67 19.36 9.13 -12.06
N LYS A 68 18.92 10.00 -12.99
CA LYS A 68 19.72 11.05 -13.63
C LYS A 68 20.33 12.02 -12.59
N ARG A 69 19.60 12.28 -11.50
CA ARG A 69 20.05 13.17 -10.41
C ARG A 69 20.84 12.44 -9.32
N GLY A 70 21.14 11.16 -9.52
CA GLY A 70 21.87 10.34 -8.55
C GLY A 70 21.14 10.14 -7.22
N LEU A 71 19.79 10.19 -7.25
CA LEU A 71 18.95 10.03 -6.05
C LEU A 71 18.57 8.57 -5.80
N MET A 72 18.82 7.68 -6.76
CA MET A 72 18.68 6.24 -6.60
C MET A 72 20.01 5.65 -6.15
N ASP A 73 20.34 5.82 -4.90
CA ASP A 73 21.55 5.25 -4.28
C ASP A 73 21.19 4.22 -3.20
N ASP A 74 22.20 3.66 -2.56
CA ASP A 74 22.10 2.64 -1.51
C ASP A 74 21.52 3.14 -0.19
N ARG A 75 21.34 4.47 -0.03
CA ARG A 75 20.73 5.12 1.13
C ARG A 75 19.28 5.56 0.87
N THR A 76 18.78 5.36 -0.33
CA THR A 76 17.44 5.80 -0.71
C THR A 76 16.55 4.58 -0.96
N LEU A 77 15.42 4.54 -0.26
CA LEU A 77 14.37 3.55 -0.45
C LEU A 77 13.10 4.27 -0.93
N PHE A 78 12.60 3.88 -2.08
CA PHE A 78 11.27 4.27 -2.56
C PHE A 78 10.30 3.14 -2.27
N ILE A 79 9.13 3.51 -1.78
CA ILE A 79 8.06 2.58 -1.49
C ILE A 79 6.83 3.04 -2.26
N ILE A 80 6.29 2.14 -3.06
CA ILE A 80 5.08 2.38 -3.85
C ILE A 80 3.99 1.49 -3.29
N THR A 81 2.90 2.10 -2.88
CA THR A 81 1.71 1.39 -2.40
C THR A 81 0.46 2.18 -2.78
N SER A 82 -0.71 1.60 -2.54
CA SER A 82 -2.00 2.27 -2.65
C SER A 82 -2.59 2.51 -1.26
N ASP A 83 -3.46 3.50 -1.13
CA ASP A 83 -4.24 3.73 0.08
C ASP A 83 -5.37 2.69 0.24
N HIS A 84 -5.94 2.22 -0.87
CA HIS A 84 -6.93 1.15 -0.94
C HIS A 84 -7.04 0.62 -2.37
N ASN A 85 -7.70 -0.51 -2.56
CA ASN A 85 -8.13 -0.98 -3.87
C ASN A 85 -9.32 -0.13 -4.38
N PRO A 86 -9.60 -0.10 -5.68
CA PRO A 86 -10.79 0.52 -6.22
C PRO A 86 -12.06 -0.05 -5.58
N HIS A 87 -13.03 0.80 -5.32
CA HIS A 87 -14.30 0.36 -4.73
C HIS A 87 -14.98 -0.72 -5.60
N SER A 88 -15.56 -1.71 -4.95
CA SER A 88 -16.37 -2.73 -5.62
C SER A 88 -17.55 -2.07 -6.34
N GLY A 89 -17.69 -2.37 -7.61
CA GLY A 89 -18.71 -1.77 -8.50
C GLY A 89 -18.10 -1.05 -9.70
N GLY A 90 -18.95 -0.63 -10.62
CA GLY A 90 -18.51 0.14 -11.78
C GLY A 90 -17.53 -0.59 -12.71
N GLU A 91 -16.53 0.15 -13.18
CA GLU A 91 -15.56 -0.35 -14.15
C GLU A 91 -14.62 -1.40 -13.58
N TYR A 92 -14.20 -1.24 -12.32
CA TYR A 92 -13.22 -2.12 -11.71
C TYR A 92 -13.67 -3.57 -11.67
N THR A 93 -14.91 -3.83 -11.27
CA THR A 93 -15.45 -5.20 -11.22
C THR A 93 -15.59 -5.88 -12.59
N LYS A 94 -15.57 -5.09 -13.66
CA LYS A 94 -15.56 -5.60 -15.03
C LYS A 94 -14.15 -5.91 -15.53
N LEU A 95 -13.14 -5.28 -14.94
CA LEU A 95 -11.74 -5.47 -15.29
C LEU A 95 -11.13 -6.69 -14.60
N VAL A 96 -11.54 -6.97 -13.36
CA VAL A 96 -11.00 -8.10 -12.59
C VAL A 96 -11.77 -9.39 -12.89
N THR A 97 -11.04 -10.47 -13.02
CA THR A 97 -11.61 -11.79 -13.35
C THR A 97 -11.80 -12.66 -12.13
N LYS A 98 -10.95 -12.52 -11.12
CA LYS A 98 -11.03 -13.31 -9.89
C LYS A 98 -12.12 -12.77 -8.97
N ALA A 99 -12.86 -13.67 -8.34
CA ALA A 99 -13.95 -13.30 -7.43
C ALA A 99 -13.45 -12.55 -6.20
N GLU A 100 -12.27 -12.91 -5.70
CA GLU A 100 -11.62 -12.29 -4.56
C GLU A 100 -11.31 -10.81 -4.83
N ASP A 101 -10.84 -10.50 -6.04
CA ASP A 101 -10.46 -9.14 -6.43
C ASP A 101 -11.68 -8.22 -6.62
N LYS A 102 -12.89 -8.79 -6.68
CA LYS A 102 -14.14 -8.03 -6.78
C LYS A 102 -14.67 -7.56 -5.43
N GLN A 103 -14.05 -7.98 -4.35
CA GLN A 103 -14.44 -7.57 -3.00
C GLN A 103 -13.99 -6.14 -2.73
N SER A 104 -14.64 -5.50 -1.75
CA SER A 104 -14.28 -4.14 -1.33
C SER A 104 -12.91 -4.06 -0.69
N ILE A 105 -12.38 -5.19 -0.21
CA ILE A 105 -11.01 -5.34 0.25
C ILE A 105 -10.34 -6.35 -0.65
N ALA A 106 -9.32 -5.91 -1.36
CA ALA A 106 -8.51 -6.72 -2.24
C ALA A 106 -7.03 -6.35 -2.05
N PRO A 107 -6.10 -7.22 -2.45
CA PRO A 107 -4.68 -6.91 -2.35
C PRO A 107 -4.32 -5.61 -3.06
N ILE A 108 -3.49 -4.82 -2.41
CA ILE A 108 -2.86 -3.63 -2.97
C ILE A 108 -1.37 -3.87 -3.15
N PRO A 109 -0.71 -3.19 -4.10
CA PRO A 109 0.71 -3.35 -4.29
C PRO A 109 1.50 -2.81 -3.09
N LEU A 110 2.59 -3.49 -2.75
CA LEU A 110 3.65 -2.97 -1.89
C LEU A 110 4.99 -3.26 -2.57
N ILE A 111 5.60 -2.23 -3.12
CA ILE A 111 6.80 -2.35 -3.95
C ILE A 111 7.92 -1.52 -3.32
N PHE A 112 9.05 -2.17 -3.08
CA PHE A 112 10.26 -1.53 -2.58
C PHE A 112 11.26 -1.38 -3.74
N VAL A 113 11.76 -0.17 -3.93
CA VAL A 113 12.75 0.15 -4.97
C VAL A 113 13.95 0.83 -4.32
N SER A 114 15.09 0.16 -4.35
CA SER A 114 16.37 0.68 -3.86
C SER A 114 17.52 0.07 -4.65
N LYS A 115 18.65 0.72 -4.63
CA LYS A 115 19.90 0.14 -5.14
C LYS A 115 20.46 -0.92 -4.18
N ASN A 116 20.21 -0.78 -2.89
CA ASN A 116 20.56 -1.75 -1.86
C ASN A 116 19.29 -2.35 -1.25
N LEU A 117 18.99 -3.59 -1.58
CA LEU A 117 17.86 -4.35 -1.04
C LEU A 117 18.24 -5.30 0.10
N ALA A 118 19.53 -5.34 0.49
CA ALA A 118 19.99 -6.21 1.58
C ALA A 118 19.21 -6.05 2.90
N PRO A 119 18.79 -4.83 3.30
CA PRO A 119 17.96 -4.66 4.49
C PRO A 119 16.58 -5.33 4.41
N LEU A 120 16.14 -5.71 3.19
CA LEU A 120 14.83 -6.32 2.92
C LEU A 120 14.91 -7.84 2.70
N ASN A 121 16.07 -8.46 2.90
CA ASN A 121 16.26 -9.89 2.62
C ASN A 121 15.31 -10.81 3.41
N ASN A 122 14.83 -10.37 4.57
CA ASN A 122 13.88 -11.11 5.39
C ASN A 122 12.41 -10.81 5.03
N LEU A 123 12.15 -9.95 4.05
CA LEU A 123 10.80 -9.66 3.61
C LEU A 123 10.21 -10.87 2.88
N ARG A 124 9.12 -11.37 3.39
CA ARG A 124 8.39 -12.48 2.78
C ARG A 124 7.43 -11.92 1.73
N THR A 125 7.63 -12.29 0.46
CA THR A 125 6.96 -11.62 -0.66
C THR A 125 5.58 -12.17 -1.02
N ASN A 126 5.22 -13.34 -0.52
CA ASN A 126 3.96 -14.03 -0.86
C ASN A 126 3.07 -14.26 0.36
N GLU A 127 3.26 -13.49 1.42
CA GLU A 127 2.49 -13.63 2.65
C GLU A 127 1.51 -12.49 2.84
N TYR A 128 0.48 -12.76 3.61
CA TYR A 128 -0.51 -11.75 3.97
C TYR A 128 0.09 -10.66 4.86
N ALA A 129 -0.16 -9.42 4.48
CA ALA A 129 0.24 -8.24 5.24
C ALA A 129 -0.86 -7.17 5.14
N SER A 130 -0.87 -6.26 6.09
CA SER A 130 -1.80 -5.15 6.16
C SER A 130 -1.08 -3.82 6.01
N GLN A 131 -1.80 -2.76 5.63
CA GLN A 131 -1.23 -1.41 5.60
C GLN A 131 -0.70 -0.96 6.96
N ILE A 132 -1.30 -1.42 8.05
CA ILE A 132 -0.85 -1.10 9.41
C ILE A 132 0.55 -1.63 9.71
N ASP A 133 1.01 -2.66 8.98
CA ASP A 133 2.35 -3.24 9.12
C ASP A 133 3.44 -2.35 8.50
N LEU A 134 3.06 -1.40 7.64
CA LEU A 134 4.02 -0.56 6.93
C LEU A 134 4.77 0.38 7.88
N ALA A 135 4.09 1.04 8.80
CA ALA A 135 4.71 2.01 9.70
C ALA A 135 5.76 1.37 10.64
N PRO A 136 5.48 0.28 11.38
CA PRO A 136 6.50 -0.39 12.20
C PRO A 136 7.65 -0.95 11.35
N THR A 137 7.38 -1.45 10.14
CA THR A 137 8.42 -1.90 9.21
C THR A 137 9.35 -0.76 8.80
N LEU A 138 8.81 0.42 8.51
CA LEU A 138 9.60 1.59 8.15
C LEU A 138 10.43 2.12 9.32
N LEU A 139 9.86 2.19 10.51
CA LEU A 139 10.61 2.61 11.71
C LEU A 139 11.80 1.68 11.95
N TYR A 140 11.60 0.38 11.85
CA TYR A 140 12.68 -0.59 11.97
C TYR A 140 13.78 -0.37 10.92
N LEU A 141 13.43 -0.16 9.64
CA LEU A 141 14.40 0.13 8.58
C LEU A 141 15.18 1.44 8.80
N LEU A 142 14.57 2.40 9.50
CA LEU A 142 15.21 3.65 9.87
C LEU A 142 16.07 3.54 11.15
N GLY A 143 16.09 2.37 11.81
CA GLY A 143 16.77 2.18 13.09
C GLY A 143 16.11 2.97 14.22
N ILE A 144 14.80 3.14 14.15
CA ILE A 144 13.98 3.81 15.17
C ILE A 144 13.21 2.72 15.92
N ASP A 145 13.25 2.78 17.24
CA ASP A 145 12.48 1.85 18.07
C ASP A 145 10.98 1.98 17.76
N VAL A 146 10.34 0.84 17.53
CA VAL A 146 8.91 0.79 17.26
C VAL A 146 8.16 0.94 18.57
N PRO A 147 7.32 1.97 18.73
CA PRO A 147 6.50 2.11 19.93
C PRO A 147 5.51 0.93 20.10
N ASP A 148 5.31 0.49 21.33
CA ASP A 148 4.37 -0.61 21.66
C ASP A 148 2.92 -0.36 21.25
N LYS A 149 2.61 0.88 20.90
CA LYS A 149 1.26 1.30 20.47
C LYS A 149 0.93 0.96 19.01
N PHE A 150 1.91 0.52 18.21
CA PHE A 150 1.63 0.10 16.85
C PHE A 150 0.98 -1.29 16.86
N MET A 151 -0.14 -1.40 16.17
CA MET A 151 -0.86 -2.67 16.01
C MET A 151 -0.29 -3.53 14.89
N GLY A 152 0.35 -2.89 13.90
CA GLY A 152 0.97 -3.57 12.80
C GLY A 152 2.25 -4.28 13.21
N ARG A 153 2.61 -5.28 12.43
CA ARG A 153 3.81 -6.09 12.62
C ARG A 153 4.96 -5.53 11.80
N ASN A 154 6.18 -5.78 12.24
CA ASN A 154 7.34 -5.56 11.40
C ASN A 154 7.46 -6.72 10.39
N LEU A 155 7.23 -6.43 9.11
CA LEU A 155 7.26 -7.42 8.02
C LEU A 155 8.65 -8.05 7.78
N LEU A 156 9.69 -7.49 8.39
CA LEU A 156 11.07 -8.01 8.31
C LEU A 156 11.42 -8.96 9.46
N GLN A 157 10.56 -9.03 10.46
CA GLN A 157 10.70 -9.98 11.57
C GLN A 157 9.86 -11.22 11.29
N SER A 158 10.40 -12.39 11.63
CA SER A 158 9.67 -13.65 11.48
C SER A 158 8.41 -13.62 12.32
N THR A 159 7.28 -13.93 11.71
CA THR A 159 6.01 -14.19 12.40
C THR A 159 5.59 -15.61 12.11
N ASP A 160 5.01 -16.27 13.11
CA ASP A 160 4.61 -17.68 12.97
C ASP A 160 3.42 -17.83 12.01
N ILE A 161 2.49 -16.88 11.99
CA ILE A 161 1.31 -16.92 11.13
C ILE A 161 1.15 -15.57 10.42
N PRO A 162 1.34 -15.50 9.09
CA PRO A 162 1.07 -14.31 8.30
C PRO A 162 -0.44 -14.08 8.16
N TYR A 163 -0.89 -12.87 8.44
CA TYR A 163 -2.28 -12.49 8.24
C TYR A 163 -2.41 -11.05 7.76
N ALA A 164 -3.54 -10.72 7.16
CA ALA A 164 -3.94 -9.36 6.83
C ALA A 164 -5.23 -9.00 7.55
N LEU A 165 -5.27 -7.78 8.06
CA LEU A 165 -6.44 -7.18 8.66
C LEU A 165 -6.90 -6.01 7.80
N GLY A 166 -8.21 -5.84 7.67
CA GLY A 166 -8.81 -4.72 6.99
C GLY A 166 -10.16 -4.36 7.59
N TYR A 167 -10.59 -3.13 7.31
CA TYR A 167 -11.91 -2.67 7.72
C TYR A 167 -12.55 -1.85 6.61
N PHE A 168 -13.79 -2.17 6.26
CA PHE A 168 -14.54 -1.41 5.28
C PHE A 168 -16.05 -1.62 5.46
N GLY A 169 -16.81 -0.52 5.44
CA GLY A 169 -18.27 -0.56 5.42
C GLY A 169 -18.90 -1.27 6.63
N GLY A 170 -18.35 -1.11 7.84
CA GLY A 170 -18.82 -1.76 9.05
C GLY A 170 -18.44 -3.23 9.18
N LYS A 171 -17.52 -3.70 8.33
CA LYS A 171 -17.03 -5.08 8.35
C LYS A 171 -15.54 -5.11 8.62
N ALA A 172 -15.12 -6.02 9.49
CA ALA A 172 -13.73 -6.38 9.67
C ALA A 172 -13.39 -7.59 8.79
N PHE A 173 -12.17 -7.62 8.30
CA PHE A 173 -11.66 -8.66 7.43
C PHE A 173 -10.38 -9.21 8.02
N TYR A 174 -10.29 -10.52 8.10
CA TYR A 174 -9.10 -11.26 8.47
C TYR A 174 -8.77 -12.27 7.36
N TRP A 175 -7.56 -12.24 6.84
CA TRP A 175 -7.11 -13.14 5.79
C TRP A 175 -5.76 -13.75 6.16
N SER A 176 -5.68 -15.06 6.06
CA SER A 176 -4.47 -15.85 6.15
C SER A 176 -4.53 -16.98 5.13
N ASP A 177 -3.48 -17.76 5.00
CA ASP A 177 -3.47 -18.94 4.11
C ASP A 177 -4.54 -19.96 4.47
N GLU A 178 -4.88 -20.07 5.75
CA GLU A 178 -5.84 -21.05 6.26
C GLU A 178 -7.28 -20.52 6.27
N ARG A 179 -7.48 -19.21 6.36
CA ARG A 179 -8.79 -18.63 6.63
C ARG A 179 -9.00 -17.26 5.96
N HIS A 180 -10.19 -17.11 5.42
CA HIS A 180 -10.72 -15.81 4.97
C HIS A 180 -12.01 -15.54 5.73
N LEU A 181 -11.94 -14.66 6.71
CA LEU A 181 -13.07 -14.31 7.57
C LEU A 181 -13.53 -12.89 7.27
N VAL A 182 -14.84 -12.72 7.22
CA VAL A 182 -15.50 -11.41 7.14
C VAL A 182 -16.49 -11.34 8.28
N ASP A 183 -16.25 -10.46 9.23
CA ASP A 183 -17.17 -10.24 10.34
C ASP A 183 -17.99 -8.97 10.15
N GLN A 184 -19.29 -9.08 10.43
CA GLN A 184 -20.15 -7.93 10.64
C GLN A 184 -20.09 -7.63 12.13
N MET A 185 -19.58 -6.47 12.51
CA MET A 185 -19.35 -6.03 13.89
C MET A 185 -20.55 -6.27 14.85
N ASP A 186 -21.73 -6.57 14.30
CA ASP A 186 -22.94 -6.85 15.07
C ASP A 186 -23.12 -8.33 15.46
N LYS A 187 -22.26 -9.22 14.99
CA LYS A 187 -22.34 -10.67 15.28
C LYS A 187 -20.93 -11.24 15.44
N PRO A 188 -20.41 -11.34 16.66
CA PRO A 188 -19.09 -11.92 16.90
C PRO A 188 -19.07 -13.40 16.41
N VAL A 189 -18.06 -13.71 15.62
CA VAL A 189 -17.75 -15.08 15.22
C VAL A 189 -16.83 -15.67 16.29
N PRO A 190 -17.20 -16.75 16.94
CA PRO A 190 -16.36 -17.37 17.96
C PRO A 190 -15.18 -18.10 17.33
N ASP A 191 -14.07 -17.42 17.22
CA ASP A 191 -12.76 -18.00 16.89
C ASP A 191 -11.70 -17.25 17.68
N THR A 192 -11.02 -17.91 18.59
CA THR A 192 -10.18 -17.28 19.60
C THR A 192 -8.99 -16.50 19.02
N GLU A 193 -8.35 -17.01 17.97
CA GLU A 193 -7.22 -16.29 17.33
C GLU A 193 -7.68 -15.04 16.59
N TYR A 194 -8.85 -15.11 15.97
CA TYR A 194 -9.48 -14.00 15.28
C TYR A 194 -10.02 -12.97 16.26
N GLU A 195 -10.66 -13.42 17.34
CA GLU A 195 -11.16 -12.51 18.40
C GLU A 195 -10.03 -11.74 19.04
N ASP A 196 -8.87 -12.34 19.28
CA ASP A 196 -7.71 -11.66 19.85
C ASP A 196 -7.14 -10.61 18.87
N ALA A 197 -6.97 -10.95 17.61
CA ALA A 197 -6.48 -10.01 16.60
C ALA A 197 -7.48 -8.88 16.34
N LEU A 198 -8.77 -9.18 16.23
CA LEU A 198 -9.83 -8.19 16.02
C LEU A 198 -10.07 -7.35 17.26
N THR A 199 -10.07 -7.96 18.45
CA THR A 199 -10.21 -7.26 19.73
C THR A 199 -9.06 -6.29 19.93
N ASN A 200 -7.83 -6.68 19.66
CA ASN A 200 -6.67 -5.80 19.68
C ASN A 200 -6.80 -4.67 18.65
N TYR A 201 -7.29 -4.97 17.44
CA TYR A 201 -7.56 -3.96 16.41
C TYR A 201 -8.61 -2.95 16.87
N ILE A 202 -9.73 -3.41 17.42
CA ILE A 202 -10.83 -2.56 17.89
C ILE A 202 -10.38 -1.73 19.09
N ILE A 203 -9.78 -2.33 20.11
CA ILE A 203 -9.33 -1.64 21.32
C ILE A 203 -8.33 -0.54 20.96
N HIS A 204 -7.36 -0.80 20.08
CA HIS A 204 -6.40 0.22 19.66
C HIS A 204 -7.05 1.29 18.80
N TYR A 205 -7.89 0.94 17.85
CA TYR A 205 -8.52 1.92 16.97
C TYR A 205 -9.45 2.84 17.74
N TYR A 206 -10.30 2.31 18.61
CA TYR A 206 -11.19 3.12 19.45
C TYR A 206 -10.49 3.73 20.67
N GLY A 207 -9.53 3.05 21.26
CA GLY A 207 -8.76 3.57 22.40
C GLY A 207 -7.89 4.77 22.05
N LEU A 208 -7.41 4.88 20.80
CA LEU A 208 -6.65 6.04 20.31
C LEU A 208 -7.54 7.25 19.97
N TRP A 209 -8.82 7.04 19.68
CA TRP A 209 -9.75 8.13 19.35
C TRP A 209 -10.45 8.75 20.58
N HIS A 210 -10.36 8.12 21.73
CA HIS A 210 -10.96 8.58 22.97
C HIS A 210 -9.97 9.06 24.02
N GLN A 211 -8.69 9.19 23.67
CA GLN A 211 -7.65 9.87 24.46
C GLN A 211 -7.35 11.25 23.87
#